data_cf4b468b17ddaa17df2ddc4b604da61e
#
_entry.id   cf4b468b17ddaa17df2ddc4b604da61e
#
_cell.length_a   1.000
_cell.length_b   1.000
_cell.length_c   1.000
_cell.angle_alpha   90.00
_cell.angle_beta   90.00
_cell.angle_gamma   90.00
#
_symmetry.space_group_name_H-M   'P 1'
#
loop_
_entity.id
_entity.type
_entity.pdbx_description
1 polymer ?
#
loop_
_entity_poly.entity_id
_entity_poly.type
_entity_poly.pdbx_seq_one_letter_code
_entity_poly.pdbx_strand_id
1 'polypeptide(L)'
;MSSESTFGQNDWLVDEMFQQYKKDPNSVDAEWRDLFEKKGVTGGSSPLASGAANSSDTSVHRARTSAQVSQSTGAPSQDGRATKVDKAVSEISTPSAKKQPPAPKPSPLDNIGTLPEAGEQQLKGMFKAIAKNMDESLTVPTATTVRDMPVKLMFENRAQINDHLKRTRGGKISFTHIIGWAIVKSALLHPGMNVNYKVVDGKPFVVTPEHINLGLAIDLPQKDGSRALVVAAIKECETLSFDQFVKAYEDIVARARQNKLKIDDFQGVTIQLTNPGGIGTRHSIPRLTKGQGTIVGVGAMDYPAEFAGASEDRLAELGVGKLTTLTSTYDHRVIQGAESGEFLRDISRLLIDDKFWDEIFDAMRIPYAPMRWAQDIPNSGVDKSTRVMNLIEAYRSRGHLMADTNPLNWHQPGLPKPDARDLLLETHGLTLWDLDRTFNVGGFGGKETMTLREVLTRLRAAYTLHIGAEYTHVLDRDERDWLRDRLEVGMPKPTNAEQKYILQKLNAAEAFENFLQTKYLGQKRFSLEGAETLIPLMDSIID
;
A
#
# COMPACT_ATOMS: atom_id res chain seq x y z
N MET A 1 16.47 -40.16 -15.97
CA MET A 1 16.20 -38.76 -16.37
C MET A 1 15.45 -38.12 -15.23
N SER A 2 16.13 -37.38 -14.37
CA SER A 2 15.49 -36.64 -13.28
C SER A 2 14.75 -35.44 -13.90
N SER A 3 13.43 -35.39 -13.76
CA SER A 3 12.63 -34.25 -14.15
C SER A 3 13.14 -33.01 -13.38
N GLU A 4 13.77 -32.09 -14.10
CA GLU A 4 14.07 -30.77 -13.53
C GLU A 4 12.79 -30.18 -12.96
N SER A 5 12.82 -29.79 -11.69
CA SER A 5 11.71 -29.17 -11.00
C SER A 5 11.41 -27.83 -11.69
N THR A 6 10.27 -27.75 -12.34
CA THR A 6 9.86 -26.58 -13.13
C THR A 6 9.36 -25.43 -12.24
N PHE A 7 9.14 -25.66 -10.94
CA PHE A 7 8.48 -24.74 -10.01
C PHE A 7 9.36 -24.22 -8.87
N GLY A 8 10.61 -24.71 -8.78
CA GLY A 8 11.60 -24.18 -7.82
C GLY A 8 11.09 -24.13 -6.38
N GLN A 9 11.08 -22.95 -5.77
CA GLN A 9 10.64 -22.76 -4.38
C GLN A 9 9.16 -23.12 -4.14
N ASN A 10 8.36 -23.24 -5.19
CA ASN A 10 6.92 -23.51 -5.11
C ASN A 10 6.58 -25.01 -5.30
N ASP A 11 7.56 -25.90 -5.43
CA ASP A 11 7.32 -27.35 -5.63
C ASP A 11 6.39 -27.95 -4.56
N TRP A 12 6.47 -27.46 -3.33
CA TRP A 12 5.62 -27.89 -2.23
C TRP A 12 4.12 -27.63 -2.48
N LEU A 13 3.80 -26.51 -3.14
CA LEU A 13 2.41 -26.15 -3.46
C LEU A 13 1.86 -27.07 -4.57
N VAL A 14 2.73 -27.43 -5.53
CA VAL A 14 2.37 -28.42 -6.56
C VAL A 14 2.03 -29.76 -5.93
N ASP A 15 2.81 -30.19 -4.93
CA ASP A 15 2.56 -31.43 -4.20
C ASP A 15 1.25 -31.33 -3.38
N GLU A 16 0.98 -30.19 -2.75
CA GLU A 16 -0.26 -29.97 -1.99
C GLU A 16 -1.49 -29.97 -2.92
N MET A 17 -1.43 -29.28 -4.05
CA MET A 17 -2.49 -29.28 -5.06
C MET A 17 -2.71 -30.70 -5.62
N PHE A 18 -1.65 -31.48 -5.80
CA PHE A 18 -1.75 -32.87 -6.21
C PHE A 18 -2.42 -33.77 -5.16
N GLN A 19 -2.16 -33.53 -3.88
CA GLN A 19 -2.88 -34.26 -2.80
C GLN A 19 -4.36 -33.87 -2.74
N GLN A 20 -4.69 -32.62 -2.98
CA GLN A 20 -6.08 -32.16 -3.10
C GLN A 20 -6.76 -32.81 -4.31
N TYR A 21 -6.12 -32.78 -5.49
CA TYR A 21 -6.59 -33.44 -6.71
C TYR A 21 -6.86 -34.95 -6.52
N LYS A 22 -5.97 -35.66 -5.79
CA LYS A 22 -6.16 -37.09 -5.47
C LYS A 22 -7.38 -37.36 -4.61
N LYS A 23 -7.72 -36.42 -3.70
CA LYS A 23 -8.90 -36.56 -2.81
C LYS A 23 -10.19 -36.23 -3.55
N ASP A 24 -10.19 -35.16 -4.32
CA ASP A 24 -11.30 -34.71 -5.15
C ASP A 24 -10.76 -33.93 -6.36
N PRO A 25 -10.81 -34.50 -7.57
CA PRO A 25 -10.36 -33.83 -8.78
C PRO A 25 -11.03 -32.48 -9.06
N ASN A 26 -12.23 -32.25 -8.52
CA ASN A 26 -12.95 -30.99 -8.68
C ASN A 26 -12.58 -29.92 -7.64
N SER A 27 -11.77 -30.27 -6.66
CA SER A 27 -11.28 -29.35 -5.61
C SER A 27 -10.15 -28.43 -6.08
N VAL A 28 -9.57 -28.69 -7.26
CA VAL A 28 -8.52 -27.88 -7.87
C VAL A 28 -9.02 -27.27 -9.19
N ASP A 29 -8.44 -26.13 -9.57
CA ASP A 29 -8.78 -25.43 -10.81
C ASP A 29 -8.44 -26.28 -12.05
N ALA A 30 -9.10 -25.97 -13.19
CA ALA A 30 -8.96 -26.72 -14.44
C ALA A 30 -7.49 -26.81 -14.90
N GLU A 31 -6.70 -25.75 -14.75
CA GLU A 31 -5.29 -25.71 -15.14
C GLU A 31 -4.44 -26.70 -14.34
N TRP A 32 -4.72 -26.87 -13.06
CA TRP A 32 -4.04 -27.87 -12.20
C TRP A 32 -4.46 -29.29 -12.57
N ARG A 33 -5.74 -29.52 -12.90
CA ARG A 33 -6.22 -30.82 -13.38
C ARG A 33 -5.52 -31.24 -14.66
N ASP A 34 -5.48 -30.36 -15.64
CA ASP A 34 -4.81 -30.61 -16.93
C ASP A 34 -3.30 -30.91 -16.75
N LEU A 35 -2.65 -30.20 -15.80
CA LEU A 35 -1.25 -30.45 -15.51
C LEU A 35 -1.04 -31.87 -14.94
N PHE A 36 -1.88 -32.29 -14.00
CA PHE A 36 -1.75 -33.60 -13.35
C PHE A 36 -2.15 -34.74 -14.27
N GLU A 37 -3.11 -34.54 -15.16
CA GLU A 37 -3.48 -35.49 -16.20
C GLU A 37 -2.39 -35.64 -17.26
N LYS A 38 -1.82 -34.53 -17.77
CA LYS A 38 -0.73 -34.55 -18.77
C LYS A 38 0.57 -35.14 -18.25
N LYS A 39 0.90 -34.98 -16.98
CA LYS A 39 2.11 -35.57 -16.38
C LYS A 39 2.01 -37.07 -16.16
N GLY A 40 0.86 -37.71 -16.47
CA GLY A 40 0.71 -39.17 -16.49
C GLY A 40 1.24 -39.83 -15.22
N VAL A 41 0.89 -39.32 -14.04
CA VAL A 41 1.24 -39.97 -12.78
C VAL A 41 0.29 -41.15 -12.60
N THR A 42 0.50 -42.18 -13.38
CA THR A 42 0.00 -43.53 -13.12
C THR A 42 0.71 -44.02 -11.85
N GLY A 43 0.14 -43.69 -10.71
CA GLY A 43 0.45 -44.37 -9.47
C GLY A 43 0.04 -45.81 -9.66
N GLY A 44 1.03 -46.71 -9.57
CA GLY A 44 0.82 -48.13 -9.71
C GLY A 44 -0.37 -48.62 -8.94
N SER A 45 -1.33 -49.05 -9.68
CA SER A 45 -2.45 -49.86 -9.19
C SER A 45 -1.96 -51.29 -9.04
N SER A 46 -2.29 -51.92 -7.97
CA SER A 46 -2.56 -53.35 -7.96
C SER A 46 -3.87 -53.63 -7.26
N PRO A 47 -4.68 -54.47 -7.83
CA PRO A 47 -6.07 -54.67 -7.43
C PRO A 47 -6.23 -55.85 -6.49
N LEU A 48 -7.22 -55.81 -5.65
CA LEU A 48 -7.94 -56.98 -5.11
C LEU A 48 -9.22 -56.44 -4.46
N ALA A 49 -10.29 -56.61 -5.14
CA ALA A 49 -11.28 -57.66 -5.15
C ALA A 49 -12.15 -57.69 -3.90
N SER A 50 -13.39 -57.36 -4.18
CA SER A 50 -14.65 -57.96 -3.71
C SER A 50 -14.90 -58.13 -2.22
N GLY A 51 -16.02 -57.64 -1.80
CA GLY A 51 -16.72 -58.09 -0.61
C GLY A 51 -17.91 -57.21 -0.33
N ALA A 52 -19.05 -57.71 -0.71
CA ALA A 52 -20.35 -57.08 -0.63
C ALA A 52 -20.88 -57.02 0.83
N ALA A 53 -21.83 -56.19 0.96
CA ALA A 53 -23.07 -56.31 1.69
C ALA A 53 -23.30 -55.53 2.97
N ASN A 54 -24.28 -54.66 2.83
CA ASN A 54 -25.46 -54.41 3.71
C ASN A 54 -25.25 -54.04 5.19
N SER A 55 -25.77 -52.99 5.58
CA SER A 55 -27.14 -52.65 5.94
C SER A 55 -27.13 -51.54 7.01
N SER A 56 -27.96 -50.58 6.78
CA SER A 56 -28.90 -49.94 7.72
C SER A 56 -28.40 -49.71 9.17
N ASP A 57 -28.43 -48.53 9.68
CA ASP A 57 -29.65 -47.98 10.23
C ASP A 57 -29.43 -46.55 10.77
N THR A 58 -30.47 -45.83 10.67
CA THR A 58 -30.86 -44.57 11.25
C THR A 58 -30.52 -44.41 12.74
N SER A 59 -30.05 -43.24 13.14
CA SER A 59 -30.72 -42.56 14.26
C SER A 59 -30.34 -41.07 14.32
N VAL A 60 -31.36 -40.29 14.19
CA VAL A 60 -31.52 -38.88 14.52
C VAL A 60 -31.34 -38.69 16.03
N HIS A 61 -30.50 -37.77 16.44
CA HIS A 61 -30.68 -37.13 17.74
C HIS A 61 -30.46 -35.63 17.67
N ARG A 62 -31.57 -35.00 17.83
CA ARG A 62 -31.86 -33.59 18.04
C ARG A 62 -31.75 -33.29 19.54
N ALA A 63 -30.98 -32.31 19.92
CA ALA A 63 -31.11 -31.66 21.24
C ALA A 63 -30.64 -30.20 21.05
N ARG A 64 -31.52 -29.32 20.92
CA ARG A 64 -32.29 -28.49 21.90
C ARG A 64 -31.40 -27.61 22.77
N THR A 65 -31.45 -26.34 22.36
CA THR A 65 -31.35 -25.09 23.10
C THR A 65 -31.81 -25.16 24.57
N SER A 66 -31.08 -24.46 25.43
CA SER A 66 -31.67 -23.82 26.59
C SER A 66 -31.01 -22.45 26.81
N ALA A 67 -31.81 -21.44 26.60
CA ALA A 67 -31.60 -20.07 27.06
C ALA A 67 -32.00 -20.00 28.53
N GLN A 68 -31.27 -19.31 29.34
CA GLN A 68 -31.72 -18.89 30.65
C GLN A 68 -31.67 -17.38 30.79
N VAL A 69 -32.85 -16.85 30.86
CA VAL A 69 -33.21 -15.47 31.21
C VAL A 69 -33.26 -15.38 32.74
N SER A 70 -32.65 -14.36 33.30
CA SER A 70 -32.95 -13.94 34.68
C SER A 70 -33.41 -12.48 34.66
N GLN A 71 -34.65 -12.32 35.02
CA GLN A 71 -35.34 -11.06 35.31
C GLN A 71 -35.06 -10.65 36.78
N SER A 72 -35.01 -9.33 36.99
CA SER A 72 -35.63 -8.66 38.15
C SER A 72 -35.69 -7.17 37.84
N THR A 73 -36.81 -6.65 37.59
CA THR A 73 -37.90 -6.02 38.35
C THR A 73 -37.45 -4.85 39.22
N GLY A 74 -38.03 -3.69 38.92
CA GLY A 74 -38.20 -2.63 39.89
C GLY A 74 -38.22 -1.21 39.32
N ALA A 75 -39.34 -0.71 38.85
CA ALA A 75 -39.73 0.71 38.86
C ALA A 75 -40.70 0.94 40.05
N PRO A 76 -41.18 2.14 40.43
CA PRO A 76 -41.43 3.30 39.61
C PRO A 76 -41.28 4.71 40.30
N SER A 77 -41.39 5.76 39.46
CA SER A 77 -42.07 7.06 39.64
C SER A 77 -41.62 8.02 40.76
N GLN A 78 -41.48 9.31 40.53
CA GLN A 78 -42.47 10.34 40.17
C GLN A 78 -41.83 11.73 40.05
N ASP A 79 -42.35 12.50 39.14
CA ASP A 79 -42.60 13.92 39.07
C ASP A 79 -41.83 14.97 39.91
N GLY A 80 -41.41 16.03 39.21
CA GLY A 80 -41.00 17.25 39.86
C GLY A 80 -40.60 18.36 38.89
N ARG A 81 -41.59 19.06 38.37
CA ARG A 81 -41.48 20.29 37.55
C ARG A 81 -41.15 21.48 38.45
N ALA A 82 -40.10 22.28 38.13
CA ALA A 82 -40.07 23.73 38.41
C ALA A 82 -38.83 24.46 37.83
N THR A 83 -39.08 25.35 36.92
CA THR A 83 -38.65 26.76 36.72
C THR A 83 -37.20 27.20 36.96
N LYS A 84 -36.71 27.82 35.88
CA LYS A 84 -35.73 28.92 35.72
C LYS A 84 -35.20 29.62 36.96
N VAL A 85 -33.89 29.86 36.99
CA VAL A 85 -33.28 31.18 37.24
C VAL A 85 -31.84 31.20 36.73
N ASP A 86 -31.47 32.26 36.04
CA ASP A 86 -30.12 32.62 35.58
C ASP A 86 -29.10 32.72 36.70
N LYS A 87 -27.88 32.27 36.43
CA LYS A 87 -26.67 32.96 36.90
C LYS A 87 -25.46 32.54 36.07
N ALA A 88 -24.93 33.51 35.32
CA ALA A 88 -23.61 33.50 34.77
C ALA A 88 -22.55 33.36 35.89
N VAL A 89 -21.72 32.32 35.83
CA VAL A 89 -20.49 32.25 36.57
C VAL A 89 -19.39 31.81 35.59
N SER A 90 -18.41 32.67 35.48
CA SER A 90 -17.15 32.54 34.75
C SER A 90 -16.52 31.15 34.91
N GLU A 91 -16.43 30.40 33.83
CA GLU A 91 -15.58 29.20 33.78
C GLU A 91 -14.12 29.59 33.50
N ILE A 92 -13.32 29.39 34.50
CA ILE A 92 -11.86 29.38 34.45
C ILE A 92 -11.47 28.20 33.56
N SER A 93 -10.80 28.50 32.44
CA SER A 93 -10.22 27.53 31.53
C SER A 93 -9.23 26.62 32.27
N THR A 94 -9.57 25.37 32.44
CA THR A 94 -8.65 24.31 32.85
C THR A 94 -7.63 24.04 31.75
N PRO A 95 -6.36 23.82 32.10
CA PRO A 95 -5.31 23.52 31.12
C PRO A 95 -5.60 22.19 30.41
N SER A 96 -5.46 22.21 29.11
CA SER A 96 -5.54 21.04 28.22
C SER A 96 -4.84 19.82 28.83
N ALA A 97 -5.58 18.74 28.99
CA ALA A 97 -5.08 17.48 29.49
C ALA A 97 -3.91 17.00 28.62
N LYS A 98 -2.73 16.91 29.21
CA LYS A 98 -1.55 16.26 28.62
C LYS A 98 -2.00 14.85 28.19
N LYS A 99 -1.79 14.52 26.90
CA LYS A 99 -1.97 13.17 26.38
C LYS A 99 -1.25 12.20 27.32
N GLN A 100 -2.00 11.28 27.90
CA GLN A 100 -1.42 10.17 28.67
C GLN A 100 -0.41 9.43 27.78
N PRO A 101 0.76 9.07 28.30
CA PRO A 101 1.69 8.25 27.55
C PRO A 101 0.98 6.96 27.11
N PRO A 102 1.26 6.47 25.88
CA PRO A 102 0.67 5.22 25.40
C PRO A 102 0.97 4.11 26.40
N ALA A 103 -0.01 3.25 26.66
CA ALA A 103 0.14 2.10 27.54
C ALA A 103 1.40 1.31 27.15
N PRO A 104 2.21 0.84 28.10
CA PRO A 104 3.41 0.08 27.80
C PRO A 104 3.03 -1.13 26.96
N LYS A 105 3.76 -1.33 25.87
CA LYS A 105 3.60 -2.54 25.02
C LYS A 105 3.88 -3.75 25.92
N PRO A 106 3.07 -4.85 25.78
CA PRO A 106 3.31 -6.06 26.56
C PRO A 106 4.76 -6.54 26.37
N SER A 107 5.40 -6.92 27.45
CA SER A 107 6.77 -7.44 27.40
C SER A 107 6.79 -8.75 26.62
N PRO A 108 7.80 -9.00 25.78
CA PRO A 108 8.00 -10.32 25.19
C PRO A 108 8.07 -11.43 26.26
N LEU A 109 8.46 -11.08 27.49
CA LEU A 109 8.56 -12.00 28.61
C LEU A 109 7.19 -12.42 29.17
N ASP A 110 6.13 -11.66 28.89
CA ASP A 110 4.76 -12.00 29.35
C ASP A 110 4.18 -13.24 28.62
N ASN A 111 4.81 -13.66 27.51
CA ASN A 111 4.40 -14.78 26.66
C ASN A 111 5.49 -15.86 26.52
N ILE A 112 6.33 -16.05 27.53
CA ILE A 112 7.30 -17.15 27.53
C ILE A 112 6.55 -18.47 27.62
N GLY A 113 6.53 -19.22 26.52
CA GLY A 113 6.00 -20.59 26.47
C GLY A 113 6.95 -21.60 27.10
N THR A 114 6.44 -22.80 27.36
CA THR A 114 7.26 -23.96 27.74
C THR A 114 7.99 -24.48 26.51
N LEU A 115 9.19 -25.03 26.71
CA LEU A 115 9.91 -25.74 25.64
C LEU A 115 9.06 -26.91 25.12
N PRO A 116 9.03 -27.15 23.81
CA PRO A 116 8.39 -28.32 23.26
C PRO A 116 9.08 -29.60 23.77
N GLU A 117 8.34 -30.69 23.82
CA GLU A 117 8.90 -32.00 24.18
C GLU A 117 10.03 -32.37 23.18
N ALA A 118 11.11 -32.91 23.73
CA ALA A 118 12.22 -33.39 22.92
C ALA A 118 11.77 -34.58 22.05
N GLY A 119 12.04 -34.52 20.75
CA GLY A 119 11.66 -35.56 19.81
C GLY A 119 12.15 -35.29 18.41
N GLU A 120 12.13 -36.33 17.59
CA GLU A 120 12.44 -36.27 16.16
C GLU A 120 11.14 -36.32 15.36
N GLN A 121 10.96 -35.38 14.42
CA GLN A 121 9.81 -35.36 13.54
C GLN A 121 10.26 -35.39 12.08
N GLN A 122 9.73 -36.33 11.29
CA GLN A 122 10.00 -36.41 9.86
C GLN A 122 9.41 -35.20 9.14
N LEU A 123 10.23 -34.49 8.36
CA LEU A 123 9.79 -33.40 7.48
C LEU A 123 8.87 -33.96 6.37
N LYS A 124 7.66 -33.39 6.23
CA LYS A 124 6.67 -33.78 5.23
C LYS A 124 6.17 -32.55 4.48
N GLY A 125 5.61 -32.73 3.27
CA GLY A 125 5.02 -31.66 2.47
C GLY A 125 5.99 -30.50 2.26
N MET A 126 5.54 -29.28 2.55
CA MET A 126 6.29 -28.03 2.38
C MET A 126 7.69 -28.07 3.01
N PHE A 127 7.83 -28.53 4.25
CA PHE A 127 9.12 -28.55 4.94
C PHE A 127 10.14 -29.49 4.26
N LYS A 128 9.67 -30.60 3.68
CA LYS A 128 10.53 -31.50 2.89
C LYS A 128 10.99 -30.82 1.60
N ALA A 129 10.09 -30.09 0.91
CA ALA A 129 10.45 -29.36 -0.31
C ALA A 129 11.43 -28.21 -0.01
N ILE A 130 11.21 -27.45 1.09
CA ILE A 130 12.15 -26.41 1.53
C ILE A 130 13.54 -27.01 1.79
N ALA A 131 13.63 -28.12 2.54
CA ALA A 131 14.91 -28.78 2.83
C ALA A 131 15.63 -29.16 1.53
N LYS A 132 14.93 -29.80 0.58
CA LYS A 132 15.48 -30.16 -0.73
C LYS A 132 15.99 -28.93 -1.49
N ASN A 133 15.18 -27.85 -1.55
CA ASN A 133 15.57 -26.62 -2.25
C ASN A 133 16.77 -25.93 -1.59
N MET A 134 16.88 -26.02 -0.25
CA MET A 134 18.04 -25.50 0.46
C MET A 134 19.30 -26.31 0.18
N ASP A 135 19.21 -27.64 0.13
CA ASP A 135 20.32 -28.50 -0.26
C ASP A 135 20.77 -28.17 -1.71
N GLU A 136 19.84 -28.02 -2.64
CA GLU A 136 20.15 -27.62 -4.02
C GLU A 136 20.77 -26.22 -4.09
N SER A 137 20.35 -25.28 -3.22
CA SER A 137 20.88 -23.92 -3.18
C SER A 137 22.37 -23.86 -2.82
N LEU A 138 22.89 -24.87 -2.11
CA LEU A 138 24.32 -24.97 -1.78
C LEU A 138 25.20 -25.14 -3.01
N THR A 139 24.65 -25.57 -4.14
CA THR A 139 25.38 -25.71 -5.41
C THR A 139 25.56 -24.37 -6.15
N VAL A 140 24.92 -23.30 -5.67
CA VAL A 140 25.02 -21.95 -6.25
C VAL A 140 26.05 -21.14 -5.46
N PRO A 141 27.21 -20.78 -6.02
CA PRO A 141 28.18 -19.92 -5.36
C PRO A 141 27.64 -18.47 -5.38
N THR A 142 27.13 -18.03 -4.24
CA THR A 142 26.53 -16.70 -4.10
C THR A 142 27.50 -15.70 -3.50
N ALA A 143 27.40 -14.44 -3.94
CA ALA A 143 27.93 -13.29 -3.23
C ALA A 143 26.77 -12.30 -2.94
N THR A 144 26.99 -11.38 -2.00
CA THR A 144 25.97 -10.43 -1.59
C THR A 144 26.60 -9.04 -1.46
N THR A 145 26.00 -8.08 -2.13
CA THR A 145 26.27 -6.66 -1.98
C THR A 145 25.23 -6.05 -1.05
N VAL A 146 25.65 -5.15 -0.17
CA VAL A 146 24.80 -4.48 0.84
C VAL A 146 24.94 -2.98 0.69
N ARG A 147 23.82 -2.26 0.76
CA ARG A 147 23.81 -0.79 0.68
C ARG A 147 22.71 -0.19 1.54
N ASP A 148 23.09 0.79 2.36
CA ASP A 148 22.14 1.65 3.08
C ASP A 148 21.65 2.77 2.17
N MET A 149 20.35 3.06 2.24
CA MET A 149 19.66 4.04 1.39
C MET A 149 18.82 4.98 2.24
N PRO A 150 18.87 6.30 1.96
CA PRO A 150 17.97 7.24 2.62
C PRO A 150 16.55 7.04 2.11
N VAL A 151 15.57 6.99 3.01
CA VAL A 151 14.17 6.74 2.65
C VAL A 151 13.24 7.92 2.98
N LYS A 152 13.77 9.05 3.49
CA LYS A 152 12.95 10.23 3.84
C LYS A 152 12.05 10.65 2.68
N LEU A 153 12.60 10.84 1.47
CA LEU A 153 11.81 11.25 0.31
C LEU A 153 10.74 10.21 -0.05
N MET A 154 11.08 8.93 0.02
CA MET A 154 10.13 7.84 -0.26
C MET A 154 8.98 7.82 0.76
N PHE A 155 9.24 8.11 2.04
CA PHE A 155 8.20 8.24 3.07
C PHE A 155 7.24 9.37 2.74
N GLU A 156 7.78 10.55 2.38
CA GLU A 156 7.00 11.75 2.11
C GLU A 156 6.13 11.61 0.87
N ASN A 157 6.71 11.19 -0.24
CA ASN A 157 5.96 11.01 -1.49
C ASN A 157 4.91 9.90 -1.38
N ARG A 158 5.25 8.78 -0.73
CA ARG A 158 4.27 7.72 -0.47
C ARG A 158 3.12 8.21 0.42
N ALA A 159 3.40 9.02 1.44
CA ALA A 159 2.37 9.60 2.30
C ALA A 159 1.41 10.48 1.49
N GLN A 160 1.94 11.34 0.62
CA GLN A 160 1.15 12.19 -0.27
C GLN A 160 0.27 11.38 -1.22
N ILE A 161 0.84 10.37 -1.89
CA ILE A 161 0.09 9.50 -2.80
C ILE A 161 -1.04 8.81 -2.05
N ASN A 162 -0.76 8.22 -0.88
CA ASN A 162 -1.77 7.50 -0.10
C ASN A 162 -2.85 8.42 0.46
N ASP A 163 -2.50 9.64 0.84
CA ASP A 163 -3.47 10.64 1.30
C ASP A 163 -4.40 11.07 0.15
N HIS A 164 -3.85 11.29 -1.04
CA HIS A 164 -4.65 11.56 -2.23
C HIS A 164 -5.57 10.39 -2.58
N LEU A 165 -5.04 9.18 -2.65
CA LEU A 165 -5.83 7.97 -2.96
C LEU A 165 -6.96 7.75 -1.96
N LYS A 166 -6.72 7.98 -0.66
CA LYS A 166 -7.75 7.86 0.39
C LYS A 166 -8.91 8.83 0.19
N ARG A 167 -8.63 10.03 -0.31
CA ARG A 167 -9.65 11.07 -0.54
C ARG A 167 -10.39 10.92 -1.87
N THR A 168 -9.79 10.26 -2.85
CA THR A 168 -10.34 10.12 -4.21
C THR A 168 -10.87 8.71 -4.46
N ARG A 169 -10.12 7.91 -5.18
CA ARG A 169 -10.53 6.59 -5.70
C ARG A 169 -10.31 5.41 -4.74
N GLY A 170 -9.68 5.66 -3.59
CA GLY A 170 -9.27 4.60 -2.68
C GLY A 170 -7.99 3.89 -3.13
N GLY A 171 -7.62 2.81 -2.43
CA GLY A 171 -6.38 2.10 -2.63
C GLY A 171 -5.24 2.61 -1.76
N LYS A 172 -4.08 1.97 -1.87
CA LYS A 172 -2.89 2.30 -1.09
C LYS A 172 -1.65 1.73 -1.76
N ILE A 173 -0.59 2.52 -1.87
CA ILE A 173 0.72 2.00 -2.26
C ILE A 173 1.57 1.67 -1.02
N SER A 174 2.37 0.62 -1.12
CA SER A 174 3.33 0.19 -0.10
C SER A 174 4.75 0.62 -0.50
N PHE A 175 5.67 0.60 0.45
CA PHE A 175 7.10 0.78 0.15
C PHE A 175 7.63 -0.29 -0.81
N THR A 176 7.11 -1.51 -0.72
CA THR A 176 7.50 -2.61 -1.60
C THR A 176 7.12 -2.34 -3.06
N HIS A 177 6.00 -1.66 -3.33
CA HIS A 177 5.65 -1.23 -4.69
C HIS A 177 6.70 -0.27 -5.27
N ILE A 178 7.10 0.74 -4.49
CA ILE A 178 8.07 1.75 -4.93
C ILE A 178 9.45 1.13 -5.14
N ILE A 179 9.91 0.32 -4.18
CA ILE A 179 11.21 -0.36 -4.27
C ILE A 179 11.21 -1.38 -5.40
N GLY A 180 10.12 -2.16 -5.56
CA GLY A 180 9.98 -3.11 -6.67
C GLY A 180 10.05 -2.40 -8.02
N TRP A 181 9.42 -1.24 -8.16
CA TRP A 181 9.51 -0.42 -9.35
C TRP A 181 10.92 0.10 -9.60
N ALA A 182 11.60 0.59 -8.57
CA ALA A 182 13.00 1.01 -8.67
C ALA A 182 13.93 -0.14 -9.07
N ILE A 183 13.66 -1.38 -8.60
CA ILE A 183 14.39 -2.58 -9.01
C ILE A 183 14.19 -2.84 -10.50
N VAL A 184 12.96 -2.79 -11.01
CA VAL A 184 12.66 -2.97 -12.44
C VAL A 184 13.39 -1.91 -13.28
N LYS A 185 13.30 -0.64 -12.91
CA LYS A 185 14.00 0.46 -13.61
C LYS A 185 15.53 0.30 -13.57
N SER A 186 16.08 -0.11 -12.42
CA SER A 186 17.53 -0.35 -12.31
C SER A 186 17.98 -1.59 -13.11
N ALA A 187 17.14 -2.63 -13.23
CA ALA A 187 17.45 -3.81 -14.04
C ALA A 187 17.50 -3.49 -15.54
N LEU A 188 16.74 -2.49 -16.01
CA LEU A 188 16.86 -1.97 -17.37
C LEU A 188 18.20 -1.26 -17.61
N LEU A 189 18.76 -0.62 -16.57
CA LEU A 189 20.08 0.01 -16.65
C LEU A 189 21.22 -1.01 -16.53
N HIS A 190 20.95 -2.12 -15.84
CA HIS A 190 21.91 -3.19 -15.55
C HIS A 190 21.35 -4.55 -15.99
N PRO A 191 21.26 -4.82 -17.31
CA PRO A 191 20.67 -6.06 -17.83
C PRO A 191 21.41 -7.32 -17.38
N GLY A 192 22.70 -7.21 -17.04
CA GLY A 192 23.48 -8.31 -16.48
C GLY A 192 23.00 -8.78 -15.10
N MET A 193 22.21 -7.97 -14.38
CA MET A 193 21.54 -8.40 -13.14
C MET A 193 20.30 -9.26 -13.38
N ASN A 194 19.79 -9.29 -14.63
CA ASN A 194 18.61 -10.06 -15.04
C ASN A 194 19.01 -11.33 -15.81
N VAL A 195 20.16 -11.95 -15.49
CA VAL A 195 20.64 -13.17 -16.15
C VAL A 195 20.59 -14.37 -15.21
N ASN A 196 20.58 -15.57 -15.79
CA ASN A 196 20.55 -16.83 -15.07
C ASN A 196 21.69 -17.74 -15.55
N TYR A 197 22.12 -18.67 -14.69
CA TYR A 197 23.09 -19.69 -15.02
C TYR A 197 22.41 -21.01 -15.37
N LYS A 198 22.80 -21.63 -16.48
CA LYS A 198 22.31 -22.94 -16.90
C LYS A 198 23.44 -23.81 -17.41
N VAL A 199 23.35 -25.13 -17.18
CA VAL A 199 24.23 -26.12 -17.79
C VAL A 199 23.43 -26.90 -18.83
N VAL A 200 23.94 -26.96 -20.06
CA VAL A 200 23.35 -27.74 -21.16
C VAL A 200 24.47 -28.66 -21.70
N ASP A 201 24.24 -29.95 -21.72
CA ASP A 201 25.20 -30.96 -22.17
C ASP A 201 26.58 -30.82 -21.49
N GLY A 202 26.59 -30.55 -20.19
CA GLY A 202 27.80 -30.37 -19.39
C GLY A 202 28.55 -29.04 -19.61
N LYS A 203 28.04 -28.15 -20.47
CA LYS A 203 28.63 -26.83 -20.74
C LYS A 203 27.89 -25.73 -20.02
N PRO A 204 28.59 -24.74 -19.41
CA PRO A 204 27.96 -23.61 -18.73
C PRO A 204 27.47 -22.56 -19.74
N PHE A 205 26.29 -22.02 -19.48
CA PHE A 205 25.67 -20.93 -20.26
C PHE A 205 25.16 -19.82 -19.34
N VAL A 206 25.28 -18.58 -19.82
CA VAL A 206 24.50 -17.45 -19.33
C VAL A 206 23.21 -17.42 -20.14
N VAL A 207 22.08 -17.36 -19.46
CA VAL A 207 20.76 -17.19 -20.09
C VAL A 207 20.29 -15.77 -19.80
N THR A 208 20.04 -15.01 -20.86
CA THR A 208 19.46 -13.68 -20.78
C THR A 208 17.97 -13.80 -21.08
N PRO A 209 17.09 -13.56 -20.10
CA PRO A 209 15.64 -13.52 -20.33
C PRO A 209 15.24 -12.39 -21.26
N GLU A 210 14.15 -12.58 -22.01
CA GLU A 210 13.57 -11.56 -22.89
C GLU A 210 12.93 -10.41 -22.07
N HIS A 211 12.34 -10.74 -20.91
CA HIS A 211 11.61 -9.83 -20.06
C HIS A 211 12.16 -9.77 -18.64
N ILE A 212 11.79 -8.71 -17.92
CA ILE A 212 12.02 -8.59 -16.47
C ILE A 212 10.76 -9.07 -15.76
N ASN A 213 10.82 -10.26 -15.18
CA ASN A 213 9.74 -10.86 -14.40
C ASN A 213 10.10 -10.78 -12.91
N LEU A 214 9.45 -9.89 -12.18
CA LEU A 214 9.73 -9.67 -10.76
C LEU A 214 8.99 -10.69 -9.89
N GLY A 215 9.72 -11.61 -9.29
CA GLY A 215 9.21 -12.56 -8.31
C GLY A 215 9.00 -11.91 -6.95
N LEU A 216 7.79 -12.02 -6.42
CA LEU A 216 7.43 -11.51 -5.10
C LEU A 216 7.42 -12.66 -4.09
N ALA A 217 8.24 -12.57 -3.05
CA ALA A 217 8.18 -13.48 -1.92
C ALA A 217 7.03 -13.07 -0.99
N ILE A 218 5.94 -13.82 -1.03
CA ILE A 218 4.70 -13.56 -0.29
C ILE A 218 4.63 -14.54 0.88
N ASP A 219 4.54 -14.00 2.08
CA ASP A 219 4.41 -14.75 3.32
C ASP A 219 2.92 -14.95 3.66
N LEU A 220 2.50 -16.20 3.74
CA LEU A 220 1.12 -16.61 3.95
C LEU A 220 0.98 -17.30 5.32
N PRO A 221 0.20 -16.74 6.26
CA PRO A 221 -0.10 -17.41 7.51
C PRO A 221 -1.00 -18.64 7.24
N GLN A 222 -0.62 -19.79 7.81
CA GLN A 222 -1.38 -21.03 7.72
C GLN A 222 -2.34 -21.19 8.92
N LYS A 223 -3.33 -22.06 8.79
CA LYS A 223 -4.35 -22.30 9.82
C LYS A 223 -3.77 -22.91 11.11
N ASP A 224 -2.66 -23.61 11.01
CA ASP A 224 -1.93 -24.23 12.12
C ASP A 224 -0.96 -23.27 12.83
N GLY A 225 -0.94 -22.00 12.44
CA GLY A 225 -0.02 -20.98 12.96
C GLY A 225 1.35 -20.98 12.29
N SER A 226 1.64 -21.91 11.41
CA SER A 226 2.85 -21.91 10.59
C SER A 226 2.79 -20.83 9.49
N ARG A 227 3.93 -20.56 8.84
CA ARG A 227 4.02 -19.59 7.75
C ARG A 227 4.55 -20.30 6.51
N ALA A 228 3.89 -20.06 5.40
CA ALA A 228 4.33 -20.56 4.09
C ALA A 228 4.83 -19.39 3.24
N LEU A 229 5.97 -19.56 2.61
CA LEU A 229 6.51 -18.58 1.66
C LEU A 229 6.20 -19.05 0.24
N VAL A 230 5.55 -18.19 -0.52
CA VAL A 230 5.24 -18.42 -1.93
C VAL A 230 5.92 -17.34 -2.75
N VAL A 231 6.49 -17.71 -3.89
CA VAL A 231 7.08 -16.76 -4.84
C VAL A 231 6.24 -16.76 -6.11
N ALA A 232 5.67 -15.60 -6.44
CA ALA A 232 4.86 -15.41 -7.64
C ALA A 232 5.40 -14.25 -8.48
N ALA A 233 5.35 -14.36 -9.81
CA ALA A 233 5.97 -13.45 -10.76
C ALA A 233 4.99 -12.41 -11.31
N ILE A 234 5.33 -11.12 -11.22
CA ILE A 234 4.77 -10.11 -12.11
C ILE A 234 5.54 -10.20 -13.42
N LYS A 235 4.85 -10.47 -14.51
CA LYS A 235 5.47 -10.66 -15.84
C LYS A 235 5.69 -9.33 -16.54
N GLU A 236 6.74 -9.28 -17.39
CA GLU A 236 7.00 -8.21 -18.35
C GLU A 236 6.94 -6.80 -17.69
N CYS A 237 7.55 -6.69 -16.50
CA CYS A 237 7.44 -5.49 -15.67
C CYS A 237 7.94 -4.23 -16.37
N GLU A 238 8.89 -4.34 -17.29
CA GLU A 238 9.44 -3.22 -18.07
C GLU A 238 8.44 -2.59 -19.03
N THR A 239 7.39 -3.31 -19.41
CA THR A 239 6.34 -2.81 -20.33
C THR A 239 5.23 -2.07 -19.61
N LEU A 240 5.17 -2.18 -18.27
CA LEU A 240 4.10 -1.61 -17.45
C LEU A 240 4.38 -0.14 -17.11
N SER A 241 3.31 0.61 -16.90
CA SER A 241 3.35 1.87 -16.15
C SER A 241 3.26 1.57 -14.64
N PHE A 242 3.64 2.55 -13.80
CA PHE A 242 3.64 2.31 -12.35
C PHE A 242 2.26 1.91 -11.79
N ASP A 243 1.17 2.51 -12.27
CA ASP A 243 -0.18 2.15 -11.83
C ASP A 243 -0.58 0.74 -12.29
N GLN A 244 -0.14 0.31 -13.48
CA GLN A 244 -0.33 -1.07 -13.96
C GLN A 244 0.48 -2.06 -13.13
N PHE A 245 1.73 -1.72 -12.81
CA PHE A 245 2.58 -2.52 -11.93
C PHE A 245 1.95 -2.69 -10.54
N VAL A 246 1.43 -1.62 -9.94
CA VAL A 246 0.73 -1.69 -8.64
C VAL A 246 -0.50 -2.58 -8.73
N LYS A 247 -1.30 -2.49 -9.79
CA LYS A 247 -2.47 -3.36 -10.00
C LYS A 247 -2.08 -4.83 -10.13
N ALA A 248 -1.04 -5.14 -10.92
CA ALA A 248 -0.54 -6.50 -11.08
C ALA A 248 0.00 -7.07 -9.75
N TYR A 249 0.70 -6.25 -8.98
CA TYR A 249 1.20 -6.60 -7.65
C TYR A 249 0.04 -6.94 -6.69
N GLU A 250 -0.94 -6.07 -6.58
CA GLU A 250 -2.10 -6.26 -5.68
C GLU A 250 -2.94 -7.47 -6.10
N ASP A 251 -3.12 -7.71 -7.40
CA ASP A 251 -3.82 -8.88 -7.92
C ASP A 251 -3.12 -10.19 -7.52
N ILE A 252 -1.80 -10.29 -7.74
CA ILE A 252 -1.01 -11.46 -7.34
C ILE A 252 -1.10 -11.69 -5.83
N VAL A 253 -0.95 -10.65 -5.01
CA VAL A 253 -1.04 -10.75 -3.54
C VAL A 253 -2.44 -11.18 -3.10
N ALA A 254 -3.49 -10.65 -3.74
CA ALA A 254 -4.87 -11.03 -3.45
C ALA A 254 -5.14 -12.49 -3.80
N ARG A 255 -4.69 -12.96 -4.98
CA ARG A 255 -4.82 -14.36 -5.41
C ARG A 255 -4.01 -15.30 -4.51
N ALA A 256 -2.81 -14.91 -4.11
CA ALA A 256 -2.00 -15.67 -3.16
C ALA A 256 -2.73 -15.88 -1.82
N ARG A 257 -3.28 -14.81 -1.24
CA ARG A 257 -4.04 -14.89 0.02
C ARG A 257 -5.32 -15.71 -0.08
N GLN A 258 -5.91 -15.81 -1.26
CA GLN A 258 -7.11 -16.61 -1.53
C GLN A 258 -6.78 -18.04 -1.98
N ASN A 259 -5.50 -18.40 -2.05
CA ASN A 259 -5.01 -19.67 -2.60
C ASN A 259 -5.50 -19.94 -4.05
N LYS A 260 -5.53 -18.87 -4.87
CA LYS A 260 -5.98 -18.88 -6.28
C LYS A 260 -4.85 -18.54 -7.26
N LEU A 261 -3.59 -18.78 -6.88
CA LEU A 261 -2.49 -18.61 -7.80
C LEU A 261 -2.52 -19.69 -8.89
N LYS A 262 -2.25 -19.27 -10.11
CA LYS A 262 -2.20 -20.13 -11.29
C LYS A 262 -0.80 -20.72 -11.44
N ILE A 263 -0.69 -21.78 -12.24
CA ILE A 263 0.61 -22.44 -12.54
C ILE A 263 1.59 -21.44 -13.16
N ASP A 264 1.11 -20.59 -14.06
CA ASP A 264 1.93 -19.59 -14.73
C ASP A 264 2.49 -18.52 -13.78
N ASP A 265 1.80 -18.22 -12.68
CA ASP A 265 2.28 -17.26 -11.68
C ASP A 265 3.60 -17.69 -11.00
N PHE A 266 3.90 -18.98 -11.00
CA PHE A 266 5.10 -19.56 -10.37
C PHE A 266 6.30 -19.68 -11.30
N GLN A 267 6.12 -19.42 -12.58
CA GLN A 267 7.14 -19.67 -13.61
C GLN A 267 7.77 -18.36 -14.11
N GLY A 268 8.99 -18.48 -14.62
CA GLY A 268 9.67 -17.42 -15.34
C GLY A 268 10.15 -16.25 -14.48
N VAL A 269 10.27 -16.38 -13.16
CA VAL A 269 10.92 -15.37 -12.29
C VAL A 269 12.35 -15.14 -12.76
N THR A 270 12.72 -13.88 -12.97
CA THR A 270 14.09 -13.51 -13.39
C THR A 270 14.85 -12.77 -12.29
N ILE A 271 14.20 -11.84 -11.60
CA ILE A 271 14.72 -11.18 -10.38
C ILE A 271 13.70 -11.37 -9.27
N GLN A 272 14.15 -11.68 -8.06
CA GLN A 272 13.26 -11.88 -6.93
C GLN A 272 13.38 -10.73 -5.91
N LEU A 273 12.25 -10.36 -5.29
CA LEU A 273 12.15 -9.39 -4.21
C LEU A 273 11.62 -10.06 -2.95
N THR A 274 12.34 -9.91 -1.85
CA THR A 274 11.89 -10.33 -0.51
C THR A 274 11.96 -9.16 0.47
N ASN A 275 10.98 -9.03 1.36
CA ASN A 275 10.91 -7.91 2.31
C ASN A 275 10.76 -8.40 3.76
N PRO A 276 11.85 -8.84 4.41
CA PRO A 276 11.84 -9.19 5.84
C PRO A 276 11.81 -7.95 6.76
N GLY A 277 11.95 -6.74 6.21
CA GLY A 277 11.93 -5.50 6.99
C GLY A 277 10.61 -5.25 7.72
N GLY A 278 9.50 -5.83 7.26
CA GLY A 278 8.20 -5.69 7.90
C GLY A 278 8.13 -6.26 9.33
N ILE A 279 9.02 -7.17 9.69
CA ILE A 279 9.15 -7.75 11.03
C ILE A 279 10.34 -7.18 11.82
N GLY A 280 10.98 -6.11 11.31
CA GLY A 280 12.10 -5.44 11.98
C GLY A 280 13.49 -5.96 11.62
N THR A 281 13.63 -6.89 10.67
CA THR A 281 14.94 -7.37 10.20
C THR A 281 15.67 -6.26 9.45
N ARG A 282 16.83 -5.82 9.92
CA ARG A 282 17.59 -4.73 9.28
C ARG A 282 18.12 -5.10 7.90
N HIS A 283 18.70 -6.29 7.79
CA HIS A 283 19.10 -6.86 6.50
C HIS A 283 19.12 -8.39 6.61
N SER A 284 18.93 -9.05 5.48
CA SER A 284 19.06 -10.51 5.36
C SER A 284 19.88 -10.85 4.14
N ILE A 285 20.53 -12.00 4.17
CA ILE A 285 21.26 -12.56 3.04
C ILE A 285 20.45 -13.78 2.55
N PRO A 286 19.46 -13.57 1.67
CA PRO A 286 18.61 -14.65 1.21
C PRO A 286 19.40 -15.62 0.32
N ARG A 287 18.99 -16.90 0.35
CA ARG A 287 19.57 -17.92 -0.53
C ARG A 287 18.91 -17.85 -1.91
N LEU A 288 19.75 -17.98 -2.95
CA LEU A 288 19.26 -18.20 -4.31
C LEU A 288 18.84 -19.65 -4.47
N THR A 289 17.71 -19.86 -5.11
CA THR A 289 17.34 -21.18 -5.63
C THR A 289 18.08 -21.47 -6.92
N LYS A 290 18.31 -22.74 -7.21
CA LYS A 290 18.93 -23.18 -8.46
C LYS A 290 18.17 -22.60 -9.66
N GLY A 291 18.90 -21.95 -10.57
CA GLY A 291 18.33 -21.31 -11.76
C GLY A 291 17.86 -19.86 -11.58
N GLN A 292 18.03 -19.28 -10.40
CA GLN A 292 17.83 -17.82 -10.18
C GLN A 292 19.17 -17.09 -10.25
N GLY A 293 19.17 -15.89 -10.85
CA GLY A 293 20.36 -15.05 -10.95
C GLY A 293 20.51 -14.06 -9.81
N THR A 294 19.41 -13.42 -9.39
CA THR A 294 19.45 -12.32 -8.41
C THR A 294 18.22 -12.34 -7.48
N ILE A 295 18.46 -12.08 -6.20
CA ILE A 295 17.41 -11.81 -5.21
C ILE A 295 17.76 -10.55 -4.42
N VAL A 296 16.81 -9.63 -4.33
CA VAL A 296 16.93 -8.39 -3.56
C VAL A 296 16.15 -8.51 -2.25
N GLY A 297 16.85 -8.27 -1.14
CA GLY A 297 16.26 -8.20 0.20
C GLY A 297 16.07 -6.77 0.65
N VAL A 298 14.89 -6.45 1.21
CA VAL A 298 14.56 -5.13 1.77
C VAL A 298 14.56 -5.20 3.28
N GLY A 299 15.41 -4.40 3.92
CA GLY A 299 15.51 -4.30 5.37
C GLY A 299 14.46 -3.39 6.00
N ALA A 300 14.40 -3.40 7.31
CA ALA A 300 13.58 -2.49 8.08
C ALA A 300 13.94 -1.02 7.80
N MET A 301 12.93 -0.17 7.84
CA MET A 301 13.08 1.27 7.67
C MET A 301 13.06 1.93 9.04
N ASP A 302 14.23 2.31 9.53
CA ASP A 302 14.40 2.86 10.87
C ASP A 302 15.48 3.94 10.91
N TYR A 303 15.53 4.68 11.99
CA TYR A 303 16.65 5.61 12.23
C TYR A 303 17.96 4.84 12.47
N PRO A 304 19.12 5.46 12.17
CA PRO A 304 20.39 4.89 12.56
C PRO A 304 20.42 4.58 14.07
N ALA A 305 21.11 3.51 14.45
CA ALA A 305 21.08 2.99 15.83
C ALA A 305 21.53 4.04 16.87
N GLU A 306 22.41 4.93 16.46
CA GLU A 306 22.96 6.03 17.27
C GLU A 306 21.89 7.02 17.72
N PHE A 307 20.75 7.06 17.02
CA PHE A 307 19.63 7.96 17.29
C PHE A 307 18.39 7.25 17.87
N ALA A 308 18.49 5.97 18.20
CA ALA A 308 17.34 5.17 18.66
C ALA A 308 16.66 5.70 19.94
N GLY A 309 17.37 6.49 20.75
CA GLY A 309 16.83 7.12 21.97
C GLY A 309 16.44 8.60 21.82
N ALA A 310 16.60 9.19 20.63
CA ALA A 310 16.24 10.58 20.41
C ALA A 310 14.73 10.76 20.23
N SER A 311 14.19 11.91 20.70
CA SER A 311 12.80 12.28 20.43
C SER A 311 12.59 12.64 18.95
N GLU A 312 11.36 12.50 18.45
CA GLU A 312 11.03 12.87 17.07
C GLU A 312 11.32 14.35 16.78
N ASP A 313 11.04 15.26 17.72
CA ASP A 313 11.36 16.68 17.60
C ASP A 313 12.88 16.92 17.46
N ARG A 314 13.68 16.20 18.24
CA ARG A 314 15.15 16.32 18.15
C ARG A 314 15.68 15.77 16.82
N LEU A 315 15.13 14.68 16.32
CA LEU A 315 15.49 14.13 15.01
C LEU A 315 15.11 15.08 13.87
N ALA A 316 13.93 15.70 13.95
CA ALA A 316 13.49 16.70 12.97
C ALA A 316 14.40 17.96 13.01
N GLU A 317 14.77 18.44 14.21
CA GLU A 317 15.68 19.56 14.38
C GLU A 317 17.06 19.28 13.75
N LEU A 318 17.60 18.08 13.97
CA LEU A 318 18.90 17.66 13.46
C LEU A 318 18.88 17.25 11.97
N GLY A 319 17.72 17.15 11.35
CA GLY A 319 17.59 16.68 9.97
C GLY A 319 17.96 15.20 9.81
N VAL A 320 17.70 14.36 10.81
CA VAL A 320 17.99 12.92 10.76
C VAL A 320 16.85 12.17 10.09
N GLY A 321 17.13 11.50 8.97
CA GLY A 321 16.17 10.67 8.24
C GLY A 321 16.31 9.18 8.54
N LYS A 322 15.24 8.43 8.25
CA LYS A 322 15.27 6.96 8.29
C LYS A 322 16.09 6.41 7.13
N LEU A 323 16.70 5.25 7.36
CA LEU A 323 17.41 4.46 6.36
C LEU A 323 16.73 3.11 6.17
N THR A 324 16.97 2.48 5.02
CA THR A 324 16.74 1.05 4.79
C THR A 324 17.99 0.44 4.21
N THR A 325 18.25 -0.81 4.54
CA THR A 325 19.35 -1.57 3.94
C THR A 325 18.79 -2.46 2.85
N LEU A 326 19.28 -2.33 1.62
CA LEU A 326 19.03 -3.29 0.56
C LEU A 326 20.21 -4.25 0.41
N THR A 327 19.90 -5.51 0.18
CA THR A 327 20.87 -6.55 -0.14
C THR A 327 20.59 -7.10 -1.53
N SER A 328 21.62 -7.33 -2.32
CA SER A 328 21.55 -8.02 -3.60
C SER A 328 22.40 -9.27 -3.50
N THR A 329 21.76 -10.44 -3.40
CA THR A 329 22.43 -11.73 -3.46
C THR A 329 22.30 -12.27 -4.87
N TYR A 330 23.42 -12.70 -5.46
CA TYR A 330 23.49 -13.08 -6.87
C TYR A 330 24.38 -14.30 -7.10
N ASP A 331 24.18 -14.96 -8.23
CA ASP A 331 24.99 -16.08 -8.70
C ASP A 331 26.33 -15.56 -9.24
N HIS A 332 27.40 -15.74 -8.47
CA HIS A 332 28.72 -15.20 -8.79
C HIS A 332 29.43 -15.89 -9.97
N ARG A 333 28.80 -16.90 -10.56
CA ARG A 333 29.27 -17.50 -11.83
C ARG A 333 28.99 -16.60 -13.03
N VAL A 334 27.93 -15.78 -12.97
CA VAL A 334 27.43 -14.99 -14.10
C VAL A 334 27.29 -13.50 -13.79
N ILE A 335 27.26 -13.11 -12.52
CA ILE A 335 27.12 -11.71 -12.09
C ILE A 335 28.34 -11.33 -11.25
N GLN A 336 28.90 -10.14 -11.51
CA GLN A 336 30.07 -9.65 -10.80
C GLN A 336 29.69 -8.64 -9.70
N GLY A 337 30.54 -8.54 -8.66
CA GLY A 337 30.32 -7.67 -7.51
C GLY A 337 30.19 -6.19 -7.86
N ALA A 338 30.95 -5.71 -8.84
CA ALA A 338 30.89 -4.34 -9.32
C ALA A 338 29.50 -4.02 -9.90
N GLU A 339 28.96 -4.89 -10.75
CA GLU A 339 27.64 -4.72 -11.37
C GLU A 339 26.52 -4.73 -10.33
N SER A 340 26.56 -5.65 -9.36
CA SER A 340 25.61 -5.67 -8.24
C SER A 340 25.72 -4.41 -7.37
N GLY A 341 26.94 -3.88 -7.18
CA GLY A 341 27.16 -2.61 -6.46
C GLY A 341 26.57 -1.41 -7.18
N GLU A 342 26.74 -1.34 -8.51
CA GLU A 342 26.17 -0.31 -9.37
C GLU A 342 24.65 -0.40 -9.44
N PHE A 343 24.11 -1.59 -9.57
CA PHE A 343 22.68 -1.85 -9.51
C PHE A 343 22.03 -1.30 -8.22
N LEU A 344 22.57 -1.61 -7.05
CA LEU A 344 22.07 -1.07 -5.78
C LEU A 344 22.29 0.45 -5.67
N ARG A 345 23.41 0.97 -6.22
CA ARG A 345 23.66 2.41 -6.27
C ARG A 345 22.58 3.12 -7.05
N ASP A 346 22.19 2.57 -8.20
CA ASP A 346 21.24 3.22 -9.07
C ASP A 346 19.78 3.05 -8.58
N ILE A 347 19.44 1.96 -7.87
CA ILE A 347 18.20 1.92 -7.08
C ILE A 347 18.18 3.06 -6.04
N SER A 348 19.29 3.26 -5.31
CA SER A 348 19.39 4.36 -4.33
C SER A 348 19.22 5.74 -4.97
N ARG A 349 19.78 5.95 -6.16
CA ARG A 349 19.66 7.20 -6.92
C ARG A 349 18.23 7.42 -7.40
N LEU A 350 17.57 6.41 -7.94
CA LEU A 350 16.18 6.48 -8.38
C LEU A 350 15.24 6.90 -7.24
N LEU A 351 15.46 6.39 -6.03
CA LEU A 351 14.62 6.73 -4.88
C LEU A 351 14.71 8.21 -4.45
N ILE A 352 15.73 8.94 -4.91
CA ILE A 352 15.89 10.37 -4.68
C ILE A 352 15.86 11.19 -5.98
N ASP A 353 15.57 10.57 -7.12
CA ASP A 353 15.54 11.21 -8.45
C ASP A 353 14.19 11.86 -8.73
N ASP A 354 14.23 13.09 -9.25
CA ASP A 354 13.04 13.88 -9.52
C ASP A 354 12.17 13.24 -10.63
N LYS A 355 12.79 12.74 -11.69
CA LYS A 355 12.06 12.15 -12.84
C LYS A 355 11.37 10.83 -12.46
N PHE A 356 11.99 10.05 -11.58
CA PHE A 356 11.40 8.82 -11.06
C PHE A 356 10.10 9.12 -10.30
N TRP A 357 10.10 10.17 -9.50
CA TRP A 357 8.91 10.59 -8.75
C TRP A 357 7.87 11.26 -9.63
N ASP A 358 8.29 12.05 -10.64
CA ASP A 358 7.37 12.63 -11.63
C ASP A 358 6.62 11.52 -12.39
N GLU A 359 7.33 10.48 -12.85
CA GLU A 359 6.73 9.32 -13.53
C GLU A 359 5.68 8.63 -12.63
N ILE A 360 5.99 8.41 -11.34
CA ILE A 360 5.07 7.79 -10.38
C ILE A 360 3.82 8.67 -10.17
N PHE A 361 4.00 9.97 -9.97
CA PHE A 361 2.89 10.89 -9.73
C PHE A 361 2.00 11.04 -10.96
N ASP A 362 2.59 11.14 -12.17
CA ASP A 362 1.85 11.16 -13.43
C ASP A 362 1.06 9.87 -13.65
N ALA A 363 1.67 8.70 -13.47
CA ALA A 363 1.00 7.40 -13.60
C ALA A 363 -0.15 7.24 -12.59
N MET A 364 0.05 7.73 -11.36
CA MET A 364 -0.97 7.71 -10.30
C MET A 364 -1.98 8.86 -10.42
N ARG A 365 -1.79 9.78 -11.37
CA ARG A 365 -2.64 10.95 -11.62
C ARG A 365 -2.77 11.85 -10.38
N ILE A 366 -1.65 12.11 -9.73
CA ILE A 366 -1.61 13.03 -8.59
C ILE A 366 -1.53 14.46 -9.15
N PRO A 367 -2.43 15.39 -8.77
CA PRO A 367 -2.53 16.71 -9.39
C PRO A 367 -1.43 17.67 -8.97
N TYR A 368 -0.71 17.39 -7.91
CA TYR A 368 0.39 18.23 -7.40
C TYR A 368 1.75 17.56 -7.56
N ALA A 369 2.81 18.37 -7.54
CA ALA A 369 4.18 17.90 -7.70
C ALA A 369 4.63 17.03 -6.50
N PRO A 370 5.48 16.01 -6.76
CA PRO A 370 6.14 15.27 -5.68
C PRO A 370 7.09 16.16 -4.89
N MET A 371 7.38 15.77 -3.65
CA MET A 371 8.49 16.32 -2.89
C MET A 371 9.80 16.00 -3.59
N ARG A 372 10.76 16.93 -3.49
CA ARG A 372 12.10 16.82 -4.07
C ARG A 372 13.14 16.51 -3.00
N TRP A 373 14.19 15.81 -3.41
CA TRP A 373 15.34 15.63 -2.55
C TRP A 373 16.12 16.94 -2.46
N ALA A 374 16.42 17.37 -1.22
CA ALA A 374 17.24 18.54 -0.96
C ALA A 374 18.12 18.30 0.27
N GLN A 375 19.20 19.04 0.37
CA GLN A 375 19.97 19.10 1.62
C GLN A 375 19.21 19.89 2.68
N ASP A 376 19.36 19.51 3.93
CA ASP A 376 18.84 20.31 5.03
C ASP A 376 19.60 21.65 5.09
N ILE A 377 18.85 22.72 5.08
CA ILE A 377 19.39 24.08 5.26
C ILE A 377 19.04 24.49 6.69
N PRO A 378 20.01 24.47 7.60
CA PRO A 378 19.76 24.88 8.99
C PRO A 378 19.26 26.34 9.03
N ASN A 379 18.49 26.68 10.05
CA ASN A 379 18.00 28.04 10.28
C ASN A 379 19.18 29.03 10.43
N SER A 380 19.62 29.61 9.33
CA SER A 380 20.68 30.62 9.28
C SER A 380 20.14 32.02 9.57
N GLY A 381 19.48 32.21 10.74
CA GLY A 381 19.05 33.53 11.21
C GLY A 381 17.84 34.14 10.50
N VAL A 382 17.26 33.48 9.47
CA VAL A 382 16.00 33.90 8.84
C VAL A 382 14.87 33.03 9.38
N ASP A 383 13.88 33.69 9.97
CA ASP A 383 12.68 32.99 10.43
C ASP A 383 11.95 32.35 9.24
N LYS A 384 11.99 31.03 9.15
CA LYS A 384 11.29 30.27 8.11
C LYS A 384 9.76 30.36 8.24
N SER A 385 9.20 30.87 9.35
CA SER A 385 7.77 31.09 9.50
C SER A 385 7.24 32.07 8.44
N THR A 386 7.98 33.12 8.11
CA THR A 386 7.61 34.03 7.01
C THR A 386 7.54 33.30 5.66
N ARG A 387 8.42 32.35 5.43
CA ARG A 387 8.42 31.52 4.20
C ARG A 387 7.20 30.58 4.14
N VAL A 388 6.81 30.03 5.30
CA VAL A 388 5.59 29.22 5.42
C VAL A 388 4.35 30.09 5.18
N MET A 389 4.32 31.32 5.69
CA MET A 389 3.23 32.26 5.42
C MET A 389 3.13 32.60 3.93
N ASN A 390 4.27 32.82 3.25
CA ASN A 390 4.29 33.07 1.80
C ASN A 390 3.78 31.85 1.02
N LEU A 391 4.11 30.63 1.45
CA LEU A 391 3.58 29.41 0.84
C LEU A 391 2.05 29.31 1.03
N ILE A 392 1.53 29.63 2.22
CA ILE A 392 0.08 29.65 2.49
C ILE A 392 -0.61 30.64 1.53
N GLU A 393 -0.04 31.83 1.37
CA GLU A 393 -0.61 32.87 0.49
C GLU A 393 -0.54 32.48 -0.99
N ALA A 394 0.52 31.77 -1.42
CA ALA A 394 0.61 31.21 -2.75
C ALA A 394 -0.51 30.20 -3.04
N TYR A 395 -0.82 29.33 -2.09
CA TYR A 395 -1.94 28.38 -2.24
C TYR A 395 -3.30 29.09 -2.25
N ARG A 396 -3.50 30.12 -1.45
CA ARG A 396 -4.74 30.93 -1.45
C ARG A 396 -5.00 31.60 -2.81
N SER A 397 -3.96 32.12 -3.42
CA SER A 397 -4.06 32.85 -4.67
C SER A 397 -4.01 31.97 -5.92
N ARG A 398 -3.30 30.83 -5.91
CA ARG A 398 -3.01 30.02 -7.10
C ARG A 398 -3.32 28.53 -6.96
N GLY A 399 -3.71 28.05 -5.78
CA GLY A 399 -3.99 26.63 -5.55
C GLY A 399 -5.06 26.09 -6.50
N HIS A 400 -6.08 26.88 -6.82
CA HIS A 400 -7.17 26.52 -7.73
C HIS A 400 -6.70 26.08 -9.12
N LEU A 401 -5.56 26.60 -9.59
CA LEU A 401 -4.98 26.20 -10.88
C LEU A 401 -4.56 24.74 -10.94
N MET A 402 -4.32 24.13 -9.77
CA MET A 402 -3.93 22.72 -9.62
C MET A 402 -5.09 21.83 -9.16
N ALA A 403 -6.30 22.37 -9.04
CA ALA A 403 -7.46 21.58 -8.66
C ALA A 403 -7.84 20.61 -9.78
N ASP A 404 -8.06 19.34 -9.41
CA ASP A 404 -8.53 18.29 -10.33
C ASP A 404 -10.06 18.34 -10.44
N THR A 405 -10.54 19.29 -11.24
CA THR A 405 -11.97 19.53 -11.45
C THR A 405 -12.57 18.72 -12.59
N ASN A 406 -11.76 17.94 -13.31
CA ASN A 406 -12.23 17.16 -14.46
C ASN A 406 -12.41 15.67 -14.10
N PRO A 407 -13.65 15.20 -13.84
CA PRO A 407 -13.90 13.81 -13.45
C PRO A 407 -13.62 12.81 -14.57
N LEU A 408 -13.62 13.25 -15.84
CA LEU A 408 -13.29 12.41 -16.98
C LEU A 408 -11.79 12.27 -17.21
N ASN A 409 -11.01 13.07 -16.50
CA ASN A 409 -9.56 13.10 -16.61
C ASN A 409 -9.04 13.26 -18.07
N TRP A 410 -9.81 14.00 -18.86
CA TRP A 410 -9.49 14.29 -20.25
C TRP A 410 -8.59 15.51 -20.30
N HIS A 411 -7.37 15.32 -20.74
CA HIS A 411 -6.46 16.41 -21.01
C HIS A 411 -6.53 16.76 -22.49
N GLN A 412 -6.89 17.99 -22.77
CA GLN A 412 -6.87 18.49 -24.14
C GLN A 412 -5.42 18.56 -24.63
N PRO A 413 -5.05 17.80 -25.69
CA PRO A 413 -3.69 17.85 -26.22
C PRO A 413 -3.32 19.28 -26.63
N GLY A 414 -2.15 19.75 -26.20
CA GLY A 414 -1.64 21.07 -26.59
C GLY A 414 -1.97 22.21 -25.62
N LEU A 415 -2.80 22.01 -24.60
CA LEU A 415 -2.91 23.03 -23.55
C LEU A 415 -1.72 22.92 -22.58
N PRO A 416 -1.06 24.04 -22.27
CA PRO A 416 0.02 24.04 -21.31
C PRO A 416 -0.52 23.65 -19.92
N LYS A 417 0.21 22.79 -19.20
CA LYS A 417 -0.08 22.57 -17.78
C LYS A 417 0.10 23.89 -17.03
N PRO A 418 -0.77 24.20 -16.04
CA PRO A 418 -0.57 25.40 -15.22
C PRO A 418 0.82 25.38 -14.57
N ASP A 419 1.45 26.57 -14.50
CA ASP A 419 2.72 26.72 -13.79
C ASP A 419 2.46 26.71 -12.28
N ALA A 420 2.78 25.60 -11.64
CA ALA A 420 2.58 25.38 -10.21
C ALA A 420 3.84 25.68 -9.37
N ARG A 421 4.88 26.31 -9.94
CA ARG A 421 6.15 26.55 -9.21
C ARG A 421 5.95 27.32 -7.93
N ASP A 422 5.01 28.25 -7.88
CA ASP A 422 4.69 29.00 -6.66
C ASP A 422 4.14 28.15 -5.51
N LEU A 423 3.71 26.92 -5.79
CA LEU A 423 3.19 25.98 -4.77
C LEU A 423 4.27 25.00 -4.26
N LEU A 424 5.48 25.09 -4.83
CA LEU A 424 6.59 24.22 -4.43
C LEU A 424 7.30 24.75 -3.19
N LEU A 425 7.75 23.85 -2.32
CA LEU A 425 8.52 24.21 -1.11
C LEU A 425 9.81 24.94 -1.46
N GLU A 426 10.49 24.49 -2.52
CA GLU A 426 11.78 25.01 -2.96
C GLU A 426 11.69 26.48 -3.36
N THR A 427 10.58 26.90 -3.98
CA THR A 427 10.33 28.31 -4.35
C THR A 427 10.33 29.24 -3.12
N HIS A 428 9.89 28.70 -1.98
CA HIS A 428 9.89 29.43 -0.72
C HIS A 428 11.14 29.17 0.11
N GLY A 429 12.14 28.42 -0.40
CA GLY A 429 13.34 28.04 0.34
C GLY A 429 13.05 27.12 1.53
N LEU A 430 11.98 26.33 1.42
CA LEU A 430 11.63 25.26 2.35
C LEU A 430 12.03 23.91 1.73
N THR A 431 12.25 22.92 2.57
CA THR A 431 12.70 21.60 2.11
C THR A 431 11.89 20.47 2.78
N LEU A 432 12.07 19.24 2.32
CA LEU A 432 11.47 18.05 2.93
C LEU A 432 11.89 17.86 4.41
N TRP A 433 12.99 18.48 4.84
CA TRP A 433 13.49 18.42 6.22
C TRP A 433 12.69 19.33 7.17
N ASP A 434 12.03 20.34 6.61
CA ASP A 434 11.20 21.27 7.39
C ASP A 434 9.80 20.70 7.70
N LEU A 435 9.40 19.59 7.06
CA LEU A 435 8.04 19.04 7.17
C LEU A 435 7.61 18.75 8.60
N ASP A 436 8.51 18.24 9.42
CA ASP A 436 8.20 17.85 10.81
C ASP A 436 8.58 18.95 11.83
N ARG A 437 9.07 20.10 11.35
CA ARG A 437 9.36 21.28 12.16
C ARG A 437 8.10 22.14 12.31
N THR A 438 7.97 22.76 13.49
CA THR A 438 6.81 23.62 13.82
C THR A 438 7.12 25.08 13.50
N PHE A 439 6.18 25.75 12.85
CA PHE A 439 6.26 27.15 12.43
C PHE A 439 5.06 27.93 12.93
N ASN A 440 5.24 29.26 13.10
CA ASN A 440 4.11 30.16 13.26
C ASN A 440 3.37 30.28 11.91
N VAL A 441 2.05 30.11 11.92
CA VAL A 441 1.19 30.09 10.72
C VAL A 441 0.14 31.20 10.73
N GLY A 442 0.23 32.15 11.66
CA GLY A 442 -0.62 33.36 11.68
C GLY A 442 -2.12 33.08 11.67
N GLY A 443 -2.57 32.09 12.44
CA GLY A 443 -3.99 31.73 12.54
C GLY A 443 -4.50 30.81 11.44
N PHE A 444 -3.66 30.33 10.50
CA PHE A 444 -4.07 29.40 9.45
C PHE A 444 -4.76 28.16 10.03
N GLY A 445 -5.96 27.82 9.50
CA GLY A 445 -6.77 26.70 9.98
C GLY A 445 -7.13 26.78 11.47
N GLY A 446 -7.20 27.99 12.04
CA GLY A 446 -7.56 28.24 13.44
C GLY A 446 -6.44 27.95 14.45
N LYS A 447 -5.18 27.85 14.01
CA LYS A 447 -4.04 27.57 14.90
C LYS A 447 -2.93 28.62 14.74
N GLU A 448 -2.22 28.93 15.83
CA GLU A 448 -1.06 29.82 15.80
C GLU A 448 0.20 29.14 15.28
N THR A 449 0.36 27.86 15.60
CA THR A 449 1.53 27.06 15.19
C THR A 449 1.10 25.72 14.63
N MET A 450 1.79 25.27 13.57
CA MET A 450 1.62 23.96 12.95
C MET A 450 2.95 23.42 12.44
N THR A 451 3.04 22.10 12.28
CA THR A 451 4.12 21.53 11.47
C THR A 451 3.87 21.87 9.99
N LEU A 452 4.95 22.04 9.22
CA LEU A 452 4.81 22.28 7.76
C LEU A 452 4.02 21.15 7.06
N ARG A 453 4.11 19.93 7.57
CA ARG A 453 3.33 18.78 7.12
C ARG A 453 1.83 19.00 7.27
N GLU A 454 1.38 19.48 8.45
CA GLU A 454 -0.04 19.81 8.67
C GLU A 454 -0.49 20.96 7.76
N VAL A 455 0.35 21.98 7.60
CA VAL A 455 0.08 23.11 6.70
C VAL A 455 -0.17 22.61 5.28
N LEU A 456 0.77 21.85 4.70
CA LEU A 456 0.63 21.30 3.34
C LEU A 456 -0.58 20.40 3.17
N THR A 457 -0.86 19.52 4.14
CA THR A 457 -2.02 18.65 4.10
C THR A 457 -3.32 19.45 4.02
N ARG A 458 -3.44 20.51 4.82
CA ARG A 458 -4.61 21.39 4.81
C ARG A 458 -4.70 22.22 3.54
N LEU A 459 -3.59 22.83 3.10
CA LEU A 459 -3.55 23.61 1.87
C LEU A 459 -3.97 22.79 0.65
N ARG A 460 -3.44 21.58 0.52
CA ARG A 460 -3.82 20.68 -0.57
C ARG A 460 -5.28 20.27 -0.49
N ALA A 461 -5.78 19.98 0.71
CA ALA A 461 -7.17 19.62 0.90
C ALA A 461 -8.13 20.77 0.55
N ALA A 462 -7.76 22.01 0.86
CA ALA A 462 -8.59 23.19 0.63
C ALA A 462 -8.54 23.68 -0.83
N TYR A 463 -7.36 23.62 -1.49
CA TYR A 463 -7.14 24.37 -2.71
C TYR A 463 -6.77 23.55 -3.95
N THR A 464 -6.38 22.27 -3.81
CA THR A 464 -5.88 21.46 -4.95
C THR A 464 -6.56 20.10 -5.11
N LEU A 465 -7.71 19.88 -4.48
CA LEU A 465 -8.51 18.66 -4.71
C LEU A 465 -9.45 18.83 -5.91
N HIS A 466 -10.74 18.57 -5.72
CA HIS A 466 -11.75 18.56 -6.77
C HIS A 466 -12.55 19.86 -6.85
N ILE A 467 -12.17 20.88 -6.08
CA ILE A 467 -12.81 22.19 -6.05
C ILE A 467 -11.76 23.25 -6.28
N GLY A 468 -11.93 24.08 -7.31
CA GLY A 468 -11.14 25.27 -7.52
C GLY A 468 -11.76 26.44 -6.78
N ALA A 469 -11.09 26.96 -5.74
CA ALA A 469 -11.59 28.07 -4.94
C ALA A 469 -10.84 29.36 -5.30
N GLU A 470 -11.58 30.34 -5.84
CA GLU A 470 -11.09 31.67 -6.20
C GLU A 470 -11.89 32.72 -5.41
N TYR A 471 -11.34 33.25 -4.34
CA TYR A 471 -12.00 34.24 -3.47
C TYR A 471 -11.11 35.43 -3.11
N THR A 472 -9.83 35.40 -3.42
CA THR A 472 -8.89 36.46 -3.04
C THR A 472 -9.16 37.80 -3.70
N HIS A 473 -9.92 37.79 -4.80
CA HIS A 473 -10.39 38.99 -5.52
C HIS A 473 -11.63 39.67 -4.86
N VAL A 474 -12.28 39.02 -3.89
CA VAL A 474 -13.42 39.57 -3.17
C VAL A 474 -12.98 40.82 -2.41
N LEU A 475 -13.62 41.97 -2.67
CA LEU A 475 -13.22 43.24 -2.10
C LEU A 475 -13.68 43.37 -0.64
N ASP A 476 -14.85 42.86 -0.31
CA ASP A 476 -15.35 42.85 1.05
C ASP A 476 -14.45 41.94 1.91
N ARG A 477 -13.94 42.52 2.99
CA ARG A 477 -12.99 41.81 3.85
C ARG A 477 -13.67 40.71 4.66
N ASP A 478 -14.86 41.01 5.19
CA ASP A 478 -15.55 40.07 6.08
C ASP A 478 -16.02 38.85 5.30
N GLU A 479 -16.51 39.05 4.08
CA GLU A 479 -16.90 38.00 3.14
C GLU A 479 -15.69 37.15 2.76
N ARG A 480 -14.58 37.79 2.38
CA ARG A 480 -13.33 37.08 2.01
C ARG A 480 -12.77 36.26 3.17
N ASP A 481 -12.75 36.84 4.39
CA ASP A 481 -12.26 36.17 5.60
C ASP A 481 -13.20 35.01 5.97
N TRP A 482 -14.53 35.16 5.81
CA TRP A 482 -15.50 34.09 6.01
C TRP A 482 -15.28 32.90 5.06
N LEU A 483 -15.08 33.17 3.76
CA LEU A 483 -14.79 32.14 2.76
C LEU A 483 -13.48 31.40 3.09
N ARG A 484 -12.42 32.15 3.39
CA ARG A 484 -11.12 31.60 3.79
C ARG A 484 -11.26 30.66 4.98
N ASP A 485 -11.88 31.11 6.04
CA ASP A 485 -11.98 30.34 7.28
C ASP A 485 -12.78 29.04 7.07
N ARG A 486 -13.80 29.07 6.23
CA ARG A 486 -14.56 27.87 5.85
C ARG A 486 -13.75 26.88 5.03
N LEU A 487 -12.98 27.34 4.07
CA LEU A 487 -12.12 26.49 3.23
C LEU A 487 -10.97 25.87 4.02
N GLU A 488 -10.33 26.65 4.89
CA GLU A 488 -9.10 26.24 5.60
C GLU A 488 -9.35 25.38 6.86
N VAL A 489 -10.51 25.47 7.48
CA VAL A 489 -10.90 24.56 8.57
C VAL A 489 -11.11 23.13 8.07
N GLY A 490 -11.44 22.98 6.78
CA GLY A 490 -11.66 21.72 6.10
C GLY A 490 -13.11 21.24 6.20
N MET A 491 -13.60 20.63 5.13
CA MET A 491 -14.92 20.03 5.11
C MET A 491 -14.86 18.62 5.74
N PRO A 492 -15.74 18.31 6.69
CA PRO A 492 -15.85 16.95 7.19
C PRO A 492 -16.28 16.02 6.04
N LYS A 493 -15.71 14.81 6.01
CA LYS A 493 -16.19 13.81 5.07
C LYS A 493 -17.63 13.45 5.42
N PRO A 494 -18.55 13.41 4.43
CA PRO A 494 -19.93 13.02 4.69
C PRO A 494 -20.01 11.65 5.40
N THR A 495 -20.90 11.55 6.36
CA THR A 495 -21.18 10.30 7.07
C THR A 495 -21.76 9.25 6.11
N ASN A 496 -21.72 7.98 6.49
CA ASN A 496 -22.33 6.91 5.68
C ASN A 496 -23.85 7.14 5.46
N ALA A 497 -24.53 7.80 6.39
CA ALA A 497 -25.94 8.15 6.26
C ALA A 497 -26.15 9.23 5.20
N GLU A 498 -25.37 10.29 5.25
CA GLU A 498 -25.39 11.36 4.24
C GLU A 498 -25.02 10.85 2.84
N GLN A 499 -24.00 10.00 2.73
CA GLN A 499 -23.63 9.39 1.44
C GLN A 499 -24.76 8.53 0.85
N LYS A 500 -25.48 7.77 1.68
CA LYS A 500 -26.65 6.99 1.27
C LYS A 500 -27.81 7.91 0.85
N TYR A 501 -28.00 8.99 1.57
CA TYR A 501 -29.03 9.98 1.25
C TYR A 501 -28.76 10.66 -0.11
N ILE A 502 -27.53 11.10 -0.35
CA ILE A 502 -27.10 11.65 -1.65
C ILE A 502 -27.36 10.64 -2.78
N LEU A 503 -26.94 9.39 -2.59
CA LEU A 503 -27.18 8.33 -3.57
C LEU A 503 -28.67 8.08 -3.81
N GLN A 504 -29.50 8.11 -2.77
CA GLN A 504 -30.95 7.97 -2.87
C GLN A 504 -31.57 9.10 -3.69
N LYS A 505 -31.14 10.36 -3.50
CA LYS A 505 -31.64 11.51 -4.27
C LYS A 505 -31.24 11.40 -5.75
N LEU A 506 -30.00 11.02 -6.04
CA LEU A 506 -29.55 10.80 -7.41
C LEU A 506 -30.35 9.68 -8.10
N ASN A 507 -30.54 8.55 -7.43
CA ASN A 507 -31.31 7.43 -7.97
C ASN A 507 -32.79 7.78 -8.17
N ALA A 508 -33.38 8.56 -7.27
CA ALA A 508 -34.77 9.02 -7.41
C ALA A 508 -34.95 9.94 -8.62
N ALA A 509 -34.00 10.83 -8.87
CA ALA A 509 -34.00 11.72 -10.03
C ALA A 509 -33.92 10.95 -11.35
N GLU A 510 -32.98 10.02 -11.47
CA GLU A 510 -32.84 9.16 -12.65
C GLU A 510 -34.07 8.28 -12.88
N ALA A 511 -34.60 7.68 -11.83
CA ALA A 511 -35.82 6.89 -11.91
C ALA A 511 -37.02 7.71 -12.38
N PHE A 512 -37.13 8.97 -11.94
CA PHE A 512 -38.19 9.89 -12.38
C PHE A 512 -38.01 10.27 -13.86
N GLU A 513 -36.82 10.57 -14.31
CA GLU A 513 -36.54 10.85 -15.72
C GLU A 513 -36.89 9.65 -16.62
N ASN A 514 -36.49 8.44 -16.22
CA ASN A 514 -36.82 7.21 -16.93
C ASN A 514 -38.34 6.94 -16.96
N PHE A 515 -39.03 7.21 -15.87
CA PHE A 515 -40.50 7.13 -15.82
C PHE A 515 -41.15 8.09 -16.83
N LEU A 516 -40.74 9.36 -16.85
CA LEU A 516 -41.23 10.34 -17.80
C LEU A 516 -40.95 9.94 -19.25
N GLN A 517 -39.78 9.40 -19.52
CA GLN A 517 -39.40 8.90 -20.84
C GLN A 517 -40.31 7.76 -21.33
N THR A 518 -40.69 6.90 -20.41
CA THR A 518 -41.53 5.72 -20.76
C THR A 518 -43.00 6.07 -20.89
N LYS A 519 -43.51 6.96 -20.04
CA LYS A 519 -44.96 7.26 -19.93
C LYS A 519 -45.42 8.44 -20.75
N TYR A 520 -44.56 9.40 -21.04
CA TYR A 520 -44.89 10.67 -21.69
C TYR A 520 -44.08 10.85 -22.98
N LEU A 521 -44.26 9.91 -23.92
CA LEU A 521 -43.61 9.92 -25.24
C LEU A 521 -44.01 11.20 -26.01
N GLY A 522 -43.00 11.94 -26.51
CA GLY A 522 -43.21 13.16 -27.31
C GLY A 522 -43.27 14.46 -26.53
N GLN A 523 -43.24 14.43 -25.20
CA GLN A 523 -43.08 15.64 -24.39
C GLN A 523 -41.64 16.15 -24.41
N LYS A 524 -41.45 17.47 -24.55
CA LYS A 524 -40.09 18.06 -24.42
C LYS A 524 -39.58 17.84 -23.02
N ARG A 525 -38.37 17.30 -22.93
CA ARG A 525 -37.66 17.09 -21.67
C ARG A 525 -36.25 17.64 -21.77
N PHE A 526 -35.76 18.14 -20.67
CA PHE A 526 -34.39 18.56 -20.50
C PHE A 526 -33.80 17.68 -19.40
N SER A 527 -32.83 16.85 -19.75
CA SER A 527 -32.13 16.02 -18.78
C SER A 527 -31.03 16.82 -18.09
N LEU A 528 -30.71 16.43 -16.85
CA LEU A 528 -29.54 16.92 -16.11
C LEU A 528 -28.29 16.06 -16.34
N GLU A 529 -28.25 15.28 -17.43
CA GLU A 529 -27.10 14.42 -17.73
C GLU A 529 -25.76 15.17 -17.65
N GLY A 530 -24.87 14.70 -16.78
CA GLY A 530 -23.60 15.36 -16.45
C GLY A 530 -23.69 16.44 -15.36
N ALA A 531 -24.88 16.81 -14.91
CA ALA A 531 -25.11 17.80 -13.85
C ALA A 531 -26.02 17.26 -12.72
N GLU A 532 -26.14 15.95 -12.57
CA GLU A 532 -27.04 15.28 -11.61
C GLU A 532 -26.70 15.66 -10.16
N THR A 533 -25.47 16.05 -9.88
CA THR A 533 -25.02 16.52 -8.56
C THR A 533 -25.70 17.81 -8.12
N LEU A 534 -26.32 18.58 -9.06
CA LEU A 534 -27.11 19.76 -8.73
C LEU A 534 -28.30 19.39 -7.81
N ILE A 535 -28.88 18.21 -7.96
CA ILE A 535 -30.04 17.76 -7.18
C ILE A 535 -29.72 17.64 -5.69
N PRO A 536 -28.74 16.84 -5.24
CA PRO A 536 -28.39 16.79 -3.83
C PRO A 536 -27.77 18.11 -3.32
N LEU A 537 -27.14 18.91 -4.20
CA LEU A 537 -26.64 20.22 -3.83
C LEU A 537 -27.80 21.18 -3.48
N MET A 538 -28.80 21.28 -4.34
CA MET A 538 -30.00 22.13 -4.08
C MET A 538 -30.78 21.63 -2.88
N ASP A 539 -30.95 20.33 -2.72
CA ASP A 539 -31.59 19.72 -1.57
C ASP A 539 -30.86 20.11 -0.26
N SER A 540 -29.53 20.04 -0.24
CA SER A 540 -28.72 20.45 0.92
C SER A 540 -28.72 21.97 1.21
N ILE A 541 -29.07 22.82 0.23
CA ILE A 541 -29.19 24.26 0.41
C ILE A 541 -30.57 24.63 0.98
N ILE A 542 -31.60 23.85 0.61
CA ILE A 542 -33.01 24.11 1.00
C ILE A 542 -33.27 23.59 2.41
N ASP A 543 -32.69 22.47 2.81
CA ASP A 543 -32.76 21.92 4.17
C ASP A 543 -31.95 22.76 5.19
#